data_b5aea8752bc7145b772b22816e735310
#
_entry.id   b5aea8752bc7145b772b22816e735310
#
_cell.length_a   1.000
_cell.length_b   1.000
_cell.length_c   1.000
_cell.angle_alpha   90.00
_cell.angle_beta   90.00
_cell.angle_gamma   90.00
#
_symmetry.space_group_name_H-M   'P 1'
#
loop_
_entity.id
_entity.type
_entity.pdbx_description
1 polymer ?
#
loop_
_entity_poly.entity_id
_entity_poly.type
_entity_poly.pdbx_seq_one_letter_code
_entity_poly.pdbx_strand_id
1 'polypeptide(L)'
;DVFSEENGYELSFVDCDNDNAAQIEAVRNFINQELDYIVIAPLQSAGWDTVLQEAQDAGIPVIIADREIEASDDLYDAWVGTNTTNEGITAGNWLAEYLGDADANILVIEGSVGASATLGRTDGFNQVAGEHDNWTILDSQSGDFTQAGGQEVMESFLKSYDDIDVVI
;
A
#
# COMPACT_ATOMS: atom_id res chain seq x y z
N ASP A 1 12.45 3.36 21.36
CA ASP A 1 11.23 3.11 21.98
C ASP A 1 11.20 1.87 22.85
N VAL A 2 10.06 1.55 23.53
CA VAL A 2 9.94 0.51 24.55
C VAL A 2 10.53 -0.81 24.09
N PHE A 3 10.21 -1.27 22.86
CA PHE A 3 10.72 -2.55 22.36
C PHE A 3 12.25 -2.57 22.21
N SER A 4 12.85 -1.51 21.69
CA SER A 4 14.30 -1.43 21.51
C SER A 4 15.03 -1.37 22.85
N GLU A 5 14.53 -0.59 23.80
CA GLU A 5 15.10 -0.49 25.16
C GLU A 5 15.02 -1.82 25.91
N GLU A 6 13.87 -2.54 25.84
CA GLU A 6 13.69 -3.83 26.52
C GLU A 6 14.56 -4.94 25.93
N ASN A 7 14.91 -4.86 24.65
CA ASN A 7 15.70 -5.89 23.96
C ASN A 7 17.17 -5.48 23.72
N GLY A 8 17.57 -4.30 24.18
CA GLY A 8 18.95 -3.82 24.08
C GLY A 8 19.37 -3.38 22.67
N TYR A 9 18.43 -2.96 21.84
CA TYR A 9 18.69 -2.37 20.53
C TYR A 9 18.77 -0.84 20.64
N GLU A 10 19.61 -0.22 19.82
CA GLU A 10 19.56 1.20 19.53
C GLU A 10 18.74 1.43 18.25
N LEU A 11 17.69 2.24 18.33
CA LEU A 11 16.81 2.52 17.20
C LEU A 11 17.17 3.87 16.56
N SER A 12 17.55 3.82 15.29
CA SER A 12 17.60 5.00 14.41
C SER A 12 16.31 5.04 13.57
N PHE A 13 15.51 6.09 13.70
CA PHE A 13 14.24 6.23 13.03
C PHE A 13 14.18 7.50 12.19
N VAL A 14 13.67 7.39 10.96
CA VAL A 14 13.42 8.51 10.05
C VAL A 14 11.99 8.42 9.54
N ASP A 15 11.24 9.49 9.71
CA ASP A 15 9.96 9.72 9.04
C ASP A 15 10.24 10.50 7.74
N CYS A 16 9.82 9.95 6.62
CA CYS A 16 10.07 10.53 5.29
C CYS A 16 8.86 11.32 4.75
N ASP A 17 7.86 11.59 5.57
CA ASP A 17 6.70 12.45 5.27
C ASP A 17 6.04 12.13 3.91
N ASN A 18 5.83 10.84 3.62
CA ASN A 18 5.29 10.33 2.36
C ASN A 18 6.12 10.69 1.10
N ASP A 19 7.41 10.92 1.24
CA ASP A 19 8.32 11.11 0.11
C ASP A 19 9.14 9.83 -0.15
N ASN A 20 8.86 9.15 -1.27
CA ASN A 20 9.57 7.93 -1.66
C ASN A 20 11.05 8.16 -1.96
N ALA A 21 11.42 9.30 -2.52
CA ALA A 21 12.83 9.62 -2.77
C ALA A 21 13.58 9.83 -1.45
N ALA A 22 12.94 10.49 -0.48
CA ALA A 22 13.48 10.64 0.87
C ALA A 22 13.62 9.28 1.59
N GLN A 23 12.72 8.31 1.37
CA GLN A 23 12.87 6.96 1.91
C GLN A 23 14.12 6.26 1.36
N ILE A 24 14.32 6.31 0.04
CA ILE A 24 15.51 5.72 -0.60
C ILE A 24 16.80 6.38 -0.10
N GLU A 25 16.80 7.70 0.06
CA GLU A 25 17.96 8.42 0.62
C GLU A 25 18.20 8.07 2.09
N ALA A 26 17.15 7.91 2.89
CA ALA A 26 17.25 7.48 4.28
C ALA A 26 17.89 6.08 4.39
N VAL A 27 17.52 5.14 3.52
CA VAL A 27 18.15 3.81 3.47
C VAL A 27 19.65 3.91 3.15
N ARG A 28 20.05 4.74 2.17
CA ARG A 28 21.47 5.00 1.88
C ARG A 28 22.21 5.60 3.07
N ASN A 29 21.57 6.49 3.81
CA ASN A 29 22.14 7.06 5.02
C ASN A 29 22.32 6.00 6.12
N PHE A 30 21.40 5.05 6.25
CA PHE A 30 21.53 3.92 7.17
C PHE A 30 22.66 2.96 6.75
N ILE A 31 22.82 2.70 5.46
CA ILE A 31 23.95 1.92 4.92
C ILE A 31 25.29 2.61 5.26
N ASN A 32 25.37 3.93 5.04
CA ASN A 32 26.59 4.70 5.36
C ASN A 32 26.91 4.77 6.86
N GLN A 33 25.92 4.57 7.72
CA GLN A 33 26.09 4.48 9.18
C GLN A 33 26.48 3.07 9.64
N GLU A 34 26.54 2.10 8.72
CA GLU A 34 26.89 0.71 9.01
C GLU A 34 25.98 0.10 10.09
N LEU A 35 24.64 0.34 9.97
CA LEU A 35 23.67 -0.22 10.90
C LEU A 35 23.60 -1.74 10.75
N ASP A 36 23.30 -2.46 11.84
CA ASP A 36 23.22 -3.92 11.85
C ASP A 36 22.03 -4.47 11.07
N TYR A 37 20.91 -3.74 11.01
CA TYR A 37 19.66 -4.11 10.29
C TYR A 37 18.95 -2.87 9.79
N ILE A 38 18.26 -3.00 8.67
CA ILE A 38 17.37 -1.95 8.14
C ILE A 38 15.96 -2.53 8.02
N VAL A 39 14.97 -1.80 8.54
CA VAL A 39 13.54 -2.10 8.37
C VAL A 39 12.90 -0.99 7.57
N ILE A 40 12.22 -1.35 6.48
CA ILE A 40 11.59 -0.39 5.56
C ILE A 40 10.09 -0.65 5.54
N ALA A 41 9.28 0.39 5.80
CA ALA A 41 7.86 0.42 5.49
C ALA A 41 7.67 1.22 4.19
N PRO A 42 7.65 0.59 3.00
CA PRO A 42 7.77 1.28 1.73
C PRO A 42 6.50 2.08 1.39
N LEU A 43 6.68 3.26 0.83
CA LEU A 43 5.58 4.07 0.33
C LEU A 43 5.07 3.57 -1.02
N GLN A 44 5.97 3.29 -1.95
CA GLN A 44 5.69 2.76 -3.28
C GLN A 44 6.29 1.35 -3.45
N SER A 45 5.74 0.57 -4.37
CA SER A 45 6.23 -0.78 -4.66
C SER A 45 7.53 -0.79 -5.47
N ALA A 46 7.69 0.16 -6.39
CA ALA A 46 8.80 0.19 -7.34
C ALA A 46 9.97 1.08 -6.90
N GLY A 47 11.16 0.83 -7.49
CA GLY A 47 12.33 1.69 -7.38
C GLY A 47 13.34 1.29 -6.29
N TRP A 48 13.19 0.13 -5.69
CA TRP A 48 13.99 -0.32 -4.55
C TRP A 48 15.26 -1.10 -4.92
N ASP A 49 15.31 -1.72 -6.13
CA ASP A 49 16.38 -2.65 -6.52
C ASP A 49 17.78 -2.10 -6.26
N THR A 50 18.05 -0.86 -6.66
CA THR A 50 19.40 -0.27 -6.54
C THR A 50 19.83 -0.12 -5.08
N VAL A 51 18.97 0.44 -4.23
CA VAL A 51 19.34 0.70 -2.83
C VAL A 51 19.37 -0.59 -2.00
N LEU A 52 18.54 -1.57 -2.35
CA LEU A 52 18.60 -2.90 -1.73
C LEU A 52 19.87 -3.65 -2.13
N GLN A 53 20.32 -3.53 -3.40
CA GLN A 53 21.62 -4.06 -3.82
C GLN A 53 22.77 -3.37 -3.06
N GLU A 54 22.70 -2.04 -2.85
CA GLU A 54 23.67 -1.30 -2.05
C GLU A 54 23.73 -1.83 -0.59
N ALA A 55 22.57 -2.15 0.00
CA ALA A 55 22.51 -2.74 1.35
C ALA A 55 23.09 -4.16 1.39
N GLN A 56 22.76 -4.98 0.39
CA GLN A 56 23.28 -6.35 0.26
C GLN A 56 24.81 -6.35 0.06
N ASP A 57 25.33 -5.46 -0.77
CA ASP A 57 26.79 -5.30 -1.00
C ASP A 57 27.52 -4.83 0.29
N ALA A 58 26.85 -4.09 1.15
CA ALA A 58 27.32 -3.70 2.47
C ALA A 58 27.18 -4.81 3.52
N GLY A 59 26.47 -5.90 3.21
CA GLY A 59 26.22 -7.00 4.13
C GLY A 59 25.20 -6.68 5.21
N ILE A 60 24.31 -5.70 4.98
CA ILE A 60 23.29 -5.26 5.94
C ILE A 60 21.95 -5.93 5.58
N PRO A 61 21.40 -6.77 6.46
CA PRO A 61 20.10 -7.40 6.27
C PRO A 61 18.96 -6.37 6.21
N VAL A 62 18.03 -6.56 5.26
CA VAL A 62 16.86 -5.71 5.08
C VAL A 62 15.58 -6.48 5.31
N ILE A 63 14.67 -5.89 6.09
CA ILE A 63 13.34 -6.41 6.35
C ILE A 63 12.33 -5.42 5.76
N ILE A 64 11.45 -5.90 4.91
CA ILE A 64 10.32 -5.13 4.37
C ILE A 64 9.12 -5.35 5.29
N ALA A 65 8.50 -4.26 5.73
CA ALA A 65 7.36 -4.29 6.65
C ALA A 65 6.12 -3.66 6.00
N ASP A 66 4.95 -4.24 6.27
CA ASP A 66 3.63 -3.82 5.81
C ASP A 66 3.44 -4.04 4.29
N ARG A 67 3.83 -3.10 3.45
CA ARG A 67 3.62 -3.14 1.99
C ARG A 67 4.69 -3.93 1.28
N GLU A 68 4.29 -4.68 0.25
CA GLU A 68 5.22 -5.35 -0.67
C GLU A 68 5.96 -4.37 -1.58
N ILE A 69 7.09 -4.82 -2.11
CA ILE A 69 7.87 -4.12 -3.14
C ILE A 69 8.06 -5.01 -4.37
N GLU A 70 8.31 -4.38 -5.52
CA GLU A 70 8.56 -5.07 -6.80
C GLU A 70 10.04 -5.41 -7.01
N ALA A 71 10.83 -5.46 -5.97
CA ALA A 71 12.22 -5.87 -6.05
C ALA A 71 12.36 -7.40 -6.06
N SER A 72 13.51 -7.90 -6.55
CA SER A 72 13.82 -9.32 -6.50
C SER A 72 13.91 -9.83 -5.06
N ASP A 73 13.32 -10.99 -4.77
CA ASP A 73 13.26 -11.59 -3.43
C ASP A 73 14.63 -11.88 -2.81
N ASP A 74 15.69 -11.93 -3.62
CA ASP A 74 17.06 -12.13 -3.15
C ASP A 74 17.75 -10.84 -2.67
N LEU A 75 17.10 -9.69 -2.79
CA LEU A 75 17.62 -8.40 -2.35
C LEU A 75 17.21 -8.00 -0.92
N TYR A 76 16.32 -8.76 -0.28
CA TYR A 76 15.93 -8.53 1.11
C TYR A 76 15.73 -9.86 1.84
N ASP A 77 15.85 -9.85 3.16
CA ASP A 77 15.87 -11.07 3.96
C ASP A 77 14.48 -11.56 4.36
N ALA A 78 13.53 -10.64 4.53
CA ALA A 78 12.16 -10.98 4.89
C ALA A 78 11.18 -9.87 4.51
N TRP A 79 9.96 -10.28 4.21
CA TRP A 79 8.79 -9.41 4.19
C TRP A 79 7.77 -9.86 5.23
N VAL A 80 7.23 -8.89 5.97
CA VAL A 80 6.20 -9.10 7.00
C VAL A 80 5.05 -8.15 6.73
N GLY A 81 3.96 -8.65 6.18
CA GLY A 81 2.81 -7.84 5.79
C GLY A 81 1.56 -8.67 5.53
N THR A 82 0.56 -8.05 4.92
CA THR A 82 -0.71 -8.69 4.55
C THR A 82 -0.83 -8.81 3.03
N ASN A 83 -1.56 -9.83 2.57
CA ASN A 83 -1.88 -9.97 1.15
C ASN A 83 -3.03 -9.02 0.80
N THR A 84 -2.70 -7.87 0.24
CA THR A 84 -3.67 -6.81 -0.07
C THR A 84 -4.63 -7.17 -1.21
N THR A 85 -4.24 -8.06 -2.13
CA THR A 85 -5.15 -8.61 -3.14
C THR A 85 -6.26 -9.43 -2.47
N ASN A 86 -5.91 -10.27 -1.49
CA ASN A 86 -6.92 -11.01 -0.73
C ASN A 86 -7.85 -10.09 0.08
N GLU A 87 -7.36 -8.94 0.53
CA GLU A 87 -8.21 -7.94 1.19
C GLU A 87 -9.26 -7.37 0.22
N GLY A 88 -8.85 -7.03 -1.02
CA GLY A 88 -9.75 -6.59 -2.08
C GLY A 88 -10.78 -7.65 -2.46
N ILE A 89 -10.35 -8.90 -2.64
CA ILE A 89 -11.24 -10.04 -2.90
C ILE A 89 -12.24 -10.22 -1.74
N THR A 90 -11.78 -10.11 -0.51
CA THR A 90 -12.65 -10.26 0.67
C THR A 90 -13.72 -9.17 0.72
N ALA A 91 -13.34 -7.92 0.42
CA ALA A 91 -14.28 -6.80 0.35
C ALA A 91 -15.32 -6.99 -0.76
N GLY A 92 -14.87 -7.41 -1.96
CA GLY A 92 -15.76 -7.71 -3.08
C GLY A 92 -16.73 -8.84 -2.79
N ASN A 93 -16.26 -9.94 -2.22
CA ASN A 93 -17.12 -11.06 -1.82
C ASN A 93 -18.14 -10.68 -0.75
N TRP A 94 -17.73 -9.88 0.23
CA TRP A 94 -18.67 -9.36 1.22
C TRP A 94 -19.76 -8.50 0.58
N LEU A 95 -19.36 -7.63 -0.36
CA LEU A 95 -20.31 -6.79 -1.09
C LEU A 95 -21.27 -7.62 -1.93
N ALA A 96 -20.79 -8.68 -2.59
CA ALA A 96 -21.61 -9.61 -3.36
C ALA A 96 -22.66 -10.30 -2.47
N GLU A 97 -22.26 -10.75 -1.28
CA GLU A 97 -23.19 -11.34 -0.31
C GLU A 97 -24.22 -10.31 0.18
N TYR A 98 -23.80 -9.07 0.40
CA TYR A 98 -24.68 -8.00 0.89
C TYR A 98 -25.71 -7.55 -0.15
N LEU A 99 -25.30 -7.37 -1.40
CA LEU A 99 -26.16 -6.91 -2.50
C LEU A 99 -27.04 -8.02 -3.10
N GLY A 100 -26.58 -9.27 -3.09
CA GLY A 100 -27.22 -10.37 -3.79
C GLY A 100 -27.32 -10.07 -5.29
N ASP A 101 -28.54 -10.11 -5.85
CA ASP A 101 -28.80 -9.88 -7.28
C ASP A 101 -29.11 -8.39 -7.61
N ALA A 102 -28.90 -7.47 -6.69
CA ALA A 102 -29.18 -6.05 -6.93
C ALA A 102 -28.14 -5.41 -7.87
N ASP A 103 -28.61 -4.50 -8.74
CA ASP A 103 -27.72 -3.62 -9.50
C ASP A 103 -26.99 -2.67 -8.56
N ALA A 104 -25.76 -2.28 -8.89
CA ALA A 104 -25.00 -1.33 -8.08
C ALA A 104 -24.09 -0.41 -8.91
N ASN A 105 -24.20 0.88 -8.63
CA ASN A 105 -23.29 1.92 -9.08
C ASN A 105 -22.22 2.16 -8.01
N ILE A 106 -20.98 1.84 -8.33
CA ILE A 106 -19.86 1.76 -7.39
C ILE A 106 -18.86 2.87 -7.69
N LEU A 107 -18.41 3.58 -6.67
CA LEU A 107 -17.28 4.50 -6.72
C LEU A 107 -16.13 3.95 -5.87
N VAL A 108 -14.90 4.14 -6.34
CA VAL A 108 -13.71 3.66 -5.64
C VAL A 108 -12.84 4.86 -5.21
N ILE A 109 -12.52 4.93 -3.91
CA ILE A 109 -11.54 5.87 -3.38
C ILE A 109 -10.27 5.10 -3.06
N GLU A 110 -9.31 5.21 -3.94
CA GLU A 110 -8.06 4.48 -3.85
C GLU A 110 -7.08 5.14 -2.87
N GLY A 111 -6.06 4.36 -2.46
CA GLY A 111 -4.92 4.88 -1.70
C GLY A 111 -3.91 5.64 -2.57
N SER A 112 -2.66 5.75 -2.07
CA SER A 112 -1.57 6.41 -2.79
C SER A 112 -1.20 5.66 -4.06
N VAL A 113 -1.01 6.41 -5.14
CA VAL A 113 -0.63 5.86 -6.45
C VAL A 113 0.72 5.13 -6.35
N GLY A 114 0.78 3.91 -6.87
CA GLY A 114 2.00 3.08 -6.88
C GLY A 114 2.29 2.34 -5.57
N ALA A 115 1.47 2.49 -4.55
CA ALA A 115 1.57 1.66 -3.35
C ALA A 115 1.02 0.25 -3.62
N SER A 116 1.73 -0.80 -3.19
CA SER A 116 1.29 -2.19 -3.38
C SER A 116 -0.08 -2.46 -2.74
N ALA A 117 -0.38 -1.80 -1.61
CA ALA A 117 -1.68 -1.88 -0.96
C ALA A 117 -2.82 -1.31 -1.82
N THR A 118 -2.59 -0.22 -2.56
CA THR A 118 -3.56 0.33 -3.52
C THR A 118 -3.75 -0.66 -4.67
N LEU A 119 -2.67 -1.05 -5.31
CA LEU A 119 -2.69 -1.96 -6.46
C LEU A 119 -3.39 -3.28 -6.11
N GLY A 120 -2.97 -3.93 -5.02
CA GLY A 120 -3.52 -5.21 -4.62
C GLY A 120 -5.02 -5.14 -4.27
N ARG A 121 -5.45 -4.15 -3.47
CA ARG A 121 -6.87 -4.00 -3.11
C ARG A 121 -7.74 -3.72 -4.32
N THR A 122 -7.29 -2.84 -5.22
CA THR A 122 -7.99 -2.52 -6.47
C THR A 122 -8.08 -3.75 -7.38
N ASP A 123 -6.99 -4.48 -7.58
CA ASP A 123 -6.97 -5.70 -8.39
C ASP A 123 -7.88 -6.77 -7.80
N GLY A 124 -7.80 -7.02 -6.49
CA GLY A 124 -8.64 -8.01 -5.83
C GLY A 124 -10.12 -7.68 -5.89
N PHE A 125 -10.49 -6.42 -5.68
CA PHE A 125 -11.88 -5.98 -5.81
C PHE A 125 -12.37 -6.10 -7.26
N ASN A 126 -11.59 -5.68 -8.23
CA ASN A 126 -11.91 -5.75 -9.65
C ASN A 126 -12.08 -7.19 -10.15
N GLN A 127 -11.34 -8.16 -9.60
CA GLN A 127 -11.57 -9.58 -9.91
C GLN A 127 -12.99 -10.00 -9.56
N VAL A 128 -13.46 -9.68 -8.36
CA VAL A 128 -14.82 -10.02 -7.93
C VAL A 128 -15.86 -9.21 -8.71
N ALA A 129 -15.64 -7.89 -8.86
CA ALA A 129 -16.56 -7.03 -9.59
C ALA A 129 -16.75 -7.48 -11.06
N GLY A 130 -15.69 -8.01 -11.67
CA GLY A 130 -15.75 -8.58 -13.04
C GLY A 130 -16.61 -9.85 -13.19
N GLU A 131 -17.00 -10.48 -12.10
CA GLU A 131 -17.91 -11.63 -12.08
C GLU A 131 -19.40 -11.20 -11.96
N HIS A 132 -19.66 -9.90 -11.75
CA HIS A 132 -20.98 -9.32 -11.53
C HIS A 132 -21.38 -8.34 -12.64
N ASP A 133 -22.11 -8.83 -13.67
CA ASP A 133 -22.58 -8.02 -14.80
C ASP A 133 -23.55 -6.88 -14.38
N ASN A 134 -24.13 -6.99 -13.19
CA ASN A 134 -25.04 -6.01 -12.59
C ASN A 134 -24.32 -4.90 -11.77
N TRP A 135 -22.99 -4.95 -11.68
CA TRP A 135 -22.20 -3.89 -11.02
C TRP A 135 -21.56 -2.97 -12.06
N THR A 136 -21.61 -1.68 -11.80
CA THR A 136 -20.97 -0.68 -12.63
C THR A 136 -20.01 0.16 -11.78
N ILE A 137 -18.71 0.05 -12.02
CA ILE A 137 -17.73 0.97 -11.44
C ILE A 137 -17.80 2.28 -12.24
N LEU A 138 -18.36 3.33 -11.61
CA LEU A 138 -18.58 4.62 -12.25
C LEU A 138 -17.27 5.41 -12.40
N ASP A 139 -16.44 5.41 -11.35
CA ASP A 139 -15.17 6.14 -11.30
C ASP A 139 -14.28 5.58 -10.19
N SER A 140 -12.98 5.85 -10.31
CA SER A 140 -11.98 5.50 -9.32
C SER A 140 -10.95 6.64 -9.22
N GLN A 141 -10.72 7.17 -8.01
CA GLN A 141 -9.79 8.28 -7.79
C GLN A 141 -8.99 8.09 -6.50
N SER A 142 -7.73 8.52 -6.53
CA SER A 142 -6.84 8.43 -5.36
C SER A 142 -7.18 9.49 -4.31
N GLY A 143 -7.43 9.04 -3.07
CA GLY A 143 -7.49 9.85 -1.85
C GLY A 143 -6.16 9.89 -1.10
N ASP A 144 -5.11 9.28 -1.67
CA ASP A 144 -3.72 9.32 -1.19
C ASP A 144 -3.53 8.85 0.27
N PHE A 145 -4.35 7.91 0.73
CA PHE A 145 -4.40 7.45 2.11
C PHE A 145 -4.54 8.57 3.16
N THR A 146 -5.07 9.73 2.76
CA THR A 146 -5.31 10.85 3.67
C THR A 146 -6.80 11.11 3.85
N GLN A 147 -7.18 11.54 5.05
CA GLN A 147 -8.57 11.93 5.31
C GLN A 147 -9.01 13.09 4.42
N ALA A 148 -8.14 14.08 4.20
CA ALA A 148 -8.43 15.24 3.36
C ALA A 148 -8.61 14.84 1.89
N GLY A 149 -7.71 14.00 1.35
CA GLY A 149 -7.81 13.50 -0.02
C GLY A 149 -9.07 12.66 -0.24
N GLY A 150 -9.38 11.73 0.66
CA GLY A 150 -10.62 10.95 0.59
C GLY A 150 -11.87 11.83 0.63
N GLN A 151 -11.87 12.89 1.46
CA GLN A 151 -12.98 13.85 1.51
C GLN A 151 -13.11 14.63 0.19
N GLU A 152 -12.02 15.15 -0.37
CA GLU A 152 -12.03 15.88 -1.65
C GLU A 152 -12.55 15.03 -2.80
N VAL A 153 -12.09 13.78 -2.89
CA VAL A 153 -12.57 12.81 -3.88
C VAL A 153 -14.06 12.55 -3.72
N MET A 154 -14.53 12.28 -2.49
CA MET A 154 -15.94 12.04 -2.24
C MET A 154 -16.81 13.25 -2.56
N GLU A 155 -16.36 14.48 -2.23
CA GLU A 155 -17.06 15.71 -2.61
C GLU A 155 -17.12 15.91 -4.14
N SER A 156 -16.10 15.49 -4.88
CA SER A 156 -16.08 15.49 -6.35
C SER A 156 -17.08 14.48 -6.91
N PHE A 157 -17.11 13.28 -6.37
CA PHE A 157 -18.04 12.23 -6.76
C PHE A 157 -19.50 12.66 -6.58
N LEU A 158 -19.84 13.20 -5.40
CA LEU A 158 -21.19 13.69 -5.10
C LEU A 158 -21.66 14.85 -6.00
N LYS A 159 -20.75 15.56 -6.67
CA LYS A 159 -21.08 16.60 -7.65
C LYS A 159 -21.27 16.03 -9.06
N SER A 160 -20.64 14.87 -9.33
CA SER A 160 -20.56 14.31 -10.68
C SER A 160 -21.58 13.18 -10.92
N TYR A 161 -22.01 12.51 -9.85
CA TYR A 161 -22.87 11.34 -9.92
C TYR A 161 -24.07 11.48 -8.99
N ASP A 162 -25.28 11.35 -9.57
CA ASP A 162 -26.56 11.49 -8.83
C ASP A 162 -27.01 10.15 -8.21
N ASP A 163 -26.52 9.02 -8.72
CA ASP A 163 -26.95 7.68 -8.36
C ASP A 163 -25.74 6.85 -7.95
N ILE A 164 -25.50 6.75 -6.65
CA ILE A 164 -24.36 6.08 -6.04
C ILE A 164 -24.91 5.10 -5.00
N ASP A 165 -24.66 3.81 -5.18
CA ASP A 165 -25.10 2.77 -4.26
C ASP A 165 -24.01 2.39 -3.27
N VAL A 166 -22.74 2.40 -3.74
CA VAL A 166 -21.59 1.91 -2.98
C VAL A 166 -20.39 2.83 -3.16
N VAL A 167 -19.65 3.06 -2.09
CA VAL A 167 -18.29 3.62 -2.12
C VAL A 167 -17.37 2.65 -1.40
N ILE A 168 -16.26 2.31 -2.04
CA ILE A 168 -15.26 1.39 -1.51
C ILE A 168 -13.88 2.07 -1.43
#